data_faa2c41c9dcfc3914845e11f6d618153
#
_entry.id   faa2c41c9dcfc3914845e11f6d618153
#
_cell.length_a   1.000
_cell.length_b   1.000
_cell.length_c   1.000
_cell.angle_alpha   90.00
_cell.angle_beta   90.00
_cell.angle_gamma   90.00
#
_symmetry.space_group_name_H-M   'P 1'
#
loop_
_entity.id
_entity.type
_entity.pdbx_description
1 polymer ?
#
loop_
_entity_poly.entity_id
_entity_poly.type
_entity_poly.pdbx_seq_one_letter_code
_entity_poly.pdbx_strand_id
1 'polypeptide(L)' 'MSKASELREMSDEQLELTRKEAAEALFRLRVQSQTERLDAPTELRRNRRLIARIKTIQAERQRALGAGAGR' A
#
# COMPACT_ATOMS: atom_id res chain seq x y z
N MET A 1 -8.00 0.89 -9.15
CA MET A 1 -7.18 0.24 -8.11
C MET A 1 -6.20 -0.74 -8.73
N SER A 2 -4.98 -0.72 -8.29
CA SER A 2 -3.95 -1.59 -8.85
C SER A 2 -4.15 -3.04 -8.42
N LYS A 3 -4.03 -3.94 -9.36
CA LYS A 3 -4.11 -5.37 -9.08
C LYS A 3 -2.77 -5.86 -8.55
N ALA A 4 -2.79 -6.97 -7.82
CA ALA A 4 -1.57 -7.54 -7.27
C ALA A 4 -0.52 -7.83 -8.34
N SER A 5 -0.97 -8.30 -9.52
CA SER A 5 -0.05 -8.58 -10.63
C SER A 5 0.67 -7.32 -11.10
N GLU A 6 -0.03 -6.19 -11.16
CA GLU A 6 0.58 -4.92 -11.54
C GLU A 6 1.60 -4.46 -10.51
N LEU A 7 1.26 -4.61 -9.24
CA LEU A 7 2.17 -4.25 -8.15
C LEU A 7 3.44 -5.09 -8.17
N ARG A 8 3.31 -6.37 -8.53
CA ARG A 8 4.47 -7.27 -8.60
C ARG A 8 5.41 -6.93 -9.74
N GLU A 9 4.93 -6.21 -10.75
CA GLU A 9 5.78 -5.76 -11.84
C GLU A 9 6.54 -4.50 -11.50
N MET A 10 6.17 -3.80 -10.44
CA MET A 10 6.82 -2.56 -10.03
C MET A 10 8.16 -2.84 -9.36
N SER A 11 9.09 -1.89 -9.52
CA SER A 11 10.36 -1.92 -8.79
C SER A 11 10.12 -1.62 -7.31
N ASP A 12 11.12 -1.93 -6.49
CA ASP A 12 11.03 -1.67 -5.05
C ASP A 12 10.82 -0.18 -4.76
N GLU A 13 11.48 0.69 -5.52
CA GLU A 13 11.33 2.13 -5.38
C GLU A 13 9.92 2.58 -5.71
N GLN A 14 9.36 2.03 -6.78
CA GLN A 14 7.99 2.36 -7.19
C GLN A 14 6.98 1.87 -6.17
N LEU A 15 7.18 0.68 -5.61
CA LEU A 15 6.30 0.14 -4.58
C LEU A 15 6.34 1.03 -3.33
N GLU A 16 7.53 1.45 -2.93
CA GLU A 16 7.66 2.31 -1.75
C GLU A 16 7.00 3.66 -1.97
N LEU A 17 7.19 4.25 -3.15
CA LEU A 17 6.56 5.51 -3.49
C LEU A 17 5.04 5.38 -3.50
N THR A 18 4.52 4.32 -4.10
CA THR A 18 3.08 4.07 -4.15
C THR A 18 2.52 3.88 -2.74
N ARG A 19 3.26 3.18 -1.87
CA ARG A 19 2.86 3.00 -0.49
C ARG A 19 2.77 4.33 0.25
N LYS A 20 3.76 5.20 0.07
CA LYS A 20 3.77 6.52 0.69
C LYS A 20 2.60 7.36 0.22
N GLU A 21 2.35 7.35 -1.08
CA GLU A 21 1.24 8.11 -1.65
C GLU A 21 -0.09 7.62 -1.10
N ALA A 22 -0.26 6.30 -1.01
CA ALA A 22 -1.48 5.72 -0.46
C ALA A 22 -1.65 6.05 1.03
N ALA A 23 -0.56 6.05 1.78
CA ALA A 23 -0.59 6.40 3.20
C ALA A 23 -0.96 7.87 3.40
N GLU A 24 -0.41 8.75 2.58
CA GLU A 24 -0.76 10.18 2.62
C GLU A 24 -2.23 10.40 2.26
N ALA A 25 -2.71 9.70 1.24
CA ALA A 25 -4.12 9.78 0.85
C ALA A 25 -5.02 9.29 1.98
N LEU A 26 -4.64 8.20 2.63
CA LEU A 26 -5.39 7.67 3.74
C LEU A 26 -5.48 8.66 4.90
N PHE A 27 -4.36 9.28 5.22
CA PHE A 27 -4.32 10.30 6.27
C PHE A 27 -5.21 11.48 5.92
N ARG A 28 -5.10 11.96 4.68
CA ARG A 28 -5.91 13.09 4.21
C ARG A 28 -7.40 12.77 4.27
N LEU A 29 -7.79 11.57 3.85
CA LEU A 29 -9.18 11.15 3.90
C LEU A 29 -9.70 11.08 5.32
N ARG A 30 -8.88 10.61 6.26
CA ARG A 30 -9.27 10.56 7.66
C ARG A 30 -9.51 11.94 8.24
N VAL A 31 -8.63 12.88 7.92
CA VAL A 31 -8.79 14.26 8.37
C VAL A 31 -10.06 14.88 7.78
N GLN A 32 -10.26 14.70 6.49
CA GLN A 32 -11.43 15.22 5.81
C GLN A 32 -12.73 14.65 6.36
N SER A 33 -12.77 13.36 6.63
CA SER A 33 -13.99 12.74 7.13
C SER A 33 -14.32 13.21 8.54
N GLN A 34 -13.33 13.62 9.34
CA GLN A 34 -13.57 14.19 10.66
C GLN A 34 -14.15 15.60 10.59
N THR A 35 -13.68 16.39 9.63
CA THR A 35 -14.08 17.80 9.53
C THR A 35 -15.32 18.02 8.68
N GLU A 36 -15.46 17.25 7.61
CA GLU A 36 -16.51 17.48 6.63
C GLU A 36 -17.56 16.37 6.57
N ARG A 37 -17.40 15.34 7.35
CA ARG A 37 -18.29 14.15 7.35
C ARG A 37 -18.45 13.58 5.94
N LEU A 38 -17.36 13.50 5.21
CA LEU A 38 -17.37 12.91 3.89
C LEU A 38 -17.63 11.42 3.98
N ASP A 39 -18.43 10.92 3.03
CA ASP A 39 -18.69 9.50 2.92
C ASP A 39 -17.52 8.83 2.19
N ALA A 40 -16.45 8.62 2.93
CA ALA A 40 -15.21 8.10 2.37
C ALA A 40 -14.82 6.69 2.86
N PRO A 41 -15.72 5.88 3.43
CA PRO A 41 -15.30 4.56 3.92
C PRO A 41 -14.80 3.66 2.80
N THR A 42 -15.35 3.79 1.59
CA THR A 42 -14.92 2.98 0.45
C THR A 42 -13.48 3.33 0.06
N GLU A 43 -13.15 4.62 -0.02
CA GLU A 43 -11.81 5.06 -0.37
C GLU A 43 -10.81 4.72 0.72
N LEU A 44 -11.21 4.84 1.98
CA LEU A 44 -10.37 4.43 3.10
C LEU A 44 -10.02 2.95 3.01
N ARG A 45 -11.01 2.11 2.72
CA ARG A 45 -10.78 0.68 2.57
C ARG A 45 -9.88 0.37 1.39
N ARG A 46 -10.07 1.06 0.26
CA ARG A 46 -9.23 0.87 -0.91
C ARG A 46 -7.78 1.18 -0.61
N ASN A 47 -7.53 2.30 0.03
CA ASN A 47 -6.16 2.70 0.35
C ASN A 47 -5.54 1.76 1.37
N ARG A 48 -6.29 1.32 2.36
CA ARG A 48 -5.80 0.36 3.35
C ARG A 48 -5.45 -0.97 2.69
N ARG A 49 -6.28 -1.45 1.77
CA ARG A 49 -6.02 -2.68 1.04
C ARG A 49 -4.80 -2.54 0.14
N LEU A 50 -4.66 -1.41 -0.53
CA LEU A 50 -3.51 -1.16 -1.38
C LEU A 50 -2.22 -1.18 -0.57
N ILE A 51 -2.20 -0.50 0.56
CA ILE A 51 -1.04 -0.49 1.44
C ILE A 51 -0.73 -1.92 1.92
N ALA A 52 -1.74 -2.67 2.32
CA ALA A 52 -1.56 -4.03 2.78
C ALA A 52 -0.97 -4.92 1.68
N ARG A 53 -1.46 -4.78 0.45
CA ARG A 53 -0.93 -5.54 -0.68
C ARG A 53 0.52 -5.20 -0.97
N ILE A 54 0.85 -3.92 -0.96
CA ILE A 54 2.23 -3.48 -1.18
C ILE A 54 3.15 -4.04 -0.11
N LYS A 55 2.74 -3.95 1.15
CA LYS A 55 3.52 -4.50 2.25
C LYS A 55 3.73 -6.00 2.12
N THR A 56 2.70 -6.72 1.68
CA THR A 56 2.80 -8.16 1.46
C THR A 56 3.83 -8.47 0.38
N ILE A 57 3.78 -7.74 -0.73
CA ILE A 57 4.72 -7.95 -1.83
C ILE A 57 6.14 -7.60 -1.39
N GLN A 58 6.31 -6.51 -0.67
CA GLN A 58 7.61 -6.14 -0.14
C GLN A 58 8.15 -7.20 0.81
N ALA A 59 7.29 -7.76 1.64
CA ALA A 59 7.69 -8.84 2.54
C ALA A 59 8.06 -10.11 1.78
N GLU A 60 7.32 -10.43 0.73
CA GLU A 60 7.64 -11.58 -0.12
C GLU A 60 9.02 -11.41 -0.77
N ARG A 61 9.32 -10.22 -1.26
CA ARG A 61 10.61 -9.93 -1.89
C ARG A 61 11.75 -10.03 -0.88
N GLN A 62 11.55 -9.49 0.31
CA GLN A 62 12.55 -9.59 1.36
C GLN A 62 12.75 -11.02 1.80
N ARG A 63 11.67 -11.78 1.88
CA ARG A 63 11.74 -13.19 2.25
C ARG A 63 12.51 -13.99 1.21
N ALA A 64 12.26 -13.69 -0.07
CA ALA A 64 12.97 -14.36 -1.16
C ALA A 64 14.47 -14.07 -1.11
N LEU A 65 14.86 -12.84 -0.81
CA LEU A 65 16.26 -12.47 -0.68
C LEU A 65 16.87 -13.12 0.56
N GLY A 66 16.15 -13.09 1.69
CA GLY A 66 16.62 -13.66 2.94
C GLY A 66 16.67 -15.17 2.95
N ALA A 67 15.79 -15.81 2.19
CA ALA A 67 15.73 -17.27 2.17
C ALA A 67 17.00 -17.88 1.61
N GLY A 68 17.68 -17.18 0.71
CA GLY A 68 18.95 -17.66 0.17
C GLY A 68 20.13 -17.43 1.09
N ALA A 69 20.01 -16.50 2.03
CA ALA A 69 21.13 -16.08 2.87
C ALA A 69 20.96 -16.45 4.34
N GLY A 70 19.73 -16.53 4.81
CA GLY A 70 19.46 -16.65 6.24
C GLY A 70 19.19 -18.03 6.76
N ARG A 71 19.36 -19.04 5.94
CA ARG A 71 19.00 -20.39 6.35
C ARG A 71 20.03 -21.41 6.08
#